data_1eccdffa2ffc3c80eed59341b1e40d06
#
_entry.id   1eccdffa2ffc3c80eed59341b1e40d06
#
_cell.length_a   1.000
_cell.length_b   1.000
_cell.length_c   1.000
_cell.angle_alpha   90.00
_cell.angle_beta   90.00
_cell.angle_gamma   90.00
#
_symmetry.space_group_name_H-M   'P 1'
#
loop_
_entity.id
_entity.type
_entity.pdbx_description
1 polymer ?
#
loop_
_entity_poly.entity_id
_entity_poly.type
_entity_poly.pdbx_seq_one_letter_code
_entity_poly.pdbx_strand_id
1 'polypeptide(L)'
;MNRLNAIVSLGIFIAGCASMPDGNQDALMQRDRDWAAASTRGNLEAILSFWAEDATVVGPNNPVLRGKAAIREYVQKSLAIPGFKIEWRPENAEVSADGTLGYTTGENAVTVPGSDGKPMTIHGHYTTIWRRDRTGEWRCVVDIWNTSS
;
A
#
# COMPACT_ATOMS: atom_id res chain seq x y z
N MET A 1 -59.41 -42.36 14.28
CA MET A 1 -58.08 -42.12 14.96
C MET A 1 -57.06 -41.80 13.88
N ASN A 2 -56.90 -40.50 13.55
CA ASN A 2 -55.93 -40.03 12.54
C ASN A 2 -54.67 -39.63 13.24
N ARG A 3 -53.57 -40.28 12.89
CA ARG A 3 -52.21 -39.84 13.33
C ARG A 3 -51.63 -38.92 12.27
N LEU A 4 -51.48 -37.64 12.65
CA LEU A 4 -50.75 -36.64 11.87
C LEU A 4 -49.22 -36.87 12.06
N ASN A 5 -48.54 -37.22 10.99
CA ASN A 5 -47.06 -37.22 10.97
C ASN A 5 -46.57 -35.82 10.63
N ALA A 6 -45.95 -35.14 11.60
CA ALA A 6 -45.25 -33.87 11.37
C ALA A 6 -43.88 -34.18 10.82
N ILE A 7 -43.63 -33.77 9.57
CA ILE A 7 -42.29 -33.79 8.93
C ILE A 7 -41.58 -32.49 9.35
N VAL A 8 -40.57 -32.62 10.19
CA VAL A 8 -39.65 -31.51 10.52
C VAL A 8 -38.57 -31.43 9.44
N SER A 9 -38.70 -30.46 8.54
CA SER A 9 -37.66 -30.17 7.57
C SER A 9 -36.54 -29.37 8.22
N LEU A 10 -35.39 -30.01 8.42
CA LEU A 10 -34.17 -29.36 8.90
C LEU A 10 -33.52 -28.62 7.72
N GLY A 11 -33.73 -27.32 7.65
CA GLY A 11 -33.07 -26.43 6.69
C GLY A 11 -31.59 -26.30 7.01
N ILE A 12 -30.72 -26.84 6.17
CA ILE A 12 -29.28 -26.63 6.22
C ILE A 12 -29.01 -25.23 5.65
N PHE A 13 -28.71 -24.27 6.53
CA PHE A 13 -28.16 -22.98 6.12
C PHE A 13 -26.70 -23.20 5.71
N ILE A 14 -26.43 -23.29 4.43
CA ILE A 14 -25.07 -23.18 3.90
C ILE A 14 -24.73 -21.68 3.96
N ALA A 15 -23.92 -21.30 4.96
CA ALA A 15 -23.28 -20.00 4.98
C ALA A 15 -22.30 -19.95 3.81
N GLY A 16 -22.75 -19.41 2.67
CA GLY A 16 -21.88 -19.13 1.54
C GLY A 16 -20.82 -18.14 1.99
N CYS A 17 -19.53 -18.51 1.91
CA CYS A 17 -18.45 -17.54 1.91
C CYS A 17 -18.70 -16.61 0.72
N ALA A 18 -19.26 -15.44 0.97
CA ALA A 18 -19.33 -14.39 -0.03
C ALA A 18 -17.88 -13.97 -0.33
N SER A 19 -17.38 -14.33 -1.51
CA SER A 19 -16.15 -13.76 -2.03
C SER A 19 -16.36 -12.25 -2.11
N MET A 20 -15.54 -11.48 -1.39
CA MET A 20 -15.56 -10.02 -1.51
C MET A 20 -15.22 -9.67 -2.97
N PRO A 21 -15.92 -8.69 -3.57
CA PRO A 21 -15.77 -8.41 -4.98
C PRO A 21 -14.33 -7.98 -5.31
N ASP A 22 -13.85 -8.39 -6.49
CA ASP A 22 -12.56 -8.02 -7.09
C ASP A 22 -12.29 -6.49 -7.09
N GLY A 23 -13.34 -5.68 -7.04
CA GLY A 23 -13.29 -4.22 -6.93
C GLY A 23 -12.52 -3.66 -5.73
N ASN A 24 -12.29 -4.43 -4.66
CA ASN A 24 -11.47 -3.98 -3.53
C ASN A 24 -9.97 -4.04 -3.83
N GLN A 25 -9.52 -5.06 -4.56
CA GLN A 25 -8.12 -5.19 -4.98
C GLN A 25 -7.79 -4.15 -6.05
N ASP A 26 -8.68 -3.95 -7.02
CA ASP A 26 -8.52 -2.93 -8.06
C ASP A 26 -8.46 -1.52 -7.48
N ALA A 27 -9.30 -1.22 -6.49
CA ALA A 27 -9.29 0.06 -5.80
C ALA A 27 -7.98 0.28 -5.03
N LEU A 28 -7.45 -0.76 -4.37
CA LEU A 28 -6.17 -0.68 -3.66
C LEU A 28 -5.01 -0.50 -4.66
N MET A 29 -4.99 -1.28 -5.73
CA MET A 29 -4.03 -1.17 -6.82
C MET A 29 -4.04 0.23 -7.45
N GLN A 30 -5.23 0.80 -7.67
CA GLN A 30 -5.36 2.16 -8.21
C GLN A 30 -4.85 3.20 -7.20
N ARG A 31 -5.13 3.02 -5.90
CA ARG A 31 -4.62 3.92 -4.86
C ARG A 31 -3.10 3.99 -4.84
N ASP A 32 -2.42 2.84 -5.02
CA ASP A 32 -0.96 2.79 -5.08
C ASP A 32 -0.41 3.46 -6.36
N ARG A 33 -1.06 3.25 -7.51
CA ARG A 33 -0.72 3.98 -8.75
C ARG A 33 -0.87 5.49 -8.62
N ASP A 34 -1.92 5.94 -7.95
CA ASP A 34 -2.16 7.36 -7.70
C ASP A 34 -1.06 7.96 -6.82
N TRP A 35 -0.57 7.18 -5.84
CA TRP A 35 0.56 7.57 -5.01
C TRP A 35 1.86 7.67 -5.83
N ALA A 36 2.17 6.68 -6.66
CA ALA A 36 3.30 6.73 -7.58
C ALA A 36 3.25 7.99 -8.47
N ALA A 37 2.08 8.28 -9.04
CA ALA A 37 1.87 9.48 -9.85
C ALA A 37 2.03 10.80 -9.04
N ALA A 38 1.62 10.84 -7.78
CA ALA A 38 1.83 12.00 -6.91
C ALA A 38 3.32 12.20 -6.61
N SER A 39 4.07 11.12 -6.38
CA SER A 39 5.51 11.15 -6.12
C SER A 39 6.31 11.66 -7.32
N THR A 40 5.96 11.25 -8.52
CA THR A 40 6.56 11.76 -9.76
C THR A 40 6.38 13.27 -9.92
N ARG A 41 5.27 13.84 -9.44
CA ARG A 41 5.02 15.29 -9.47
C ARG A 41 5.75 16.07 -8.38
N GLY A 42 6.34 15.41 -7.39
CA GLY A 42 7.11 16.03 -6.31
C GLY A 42 6.29 16.90 -5.36
N ASN A 43 4.97 16.75 -5.30
CA ASN A 43 4.12 17.50 -4.38
C ASN A 43 4.12 16.83 -3.00
N LEU A 44 4.86 17.41 -2.05
CA LEU A 44 5.05 16.87 -0.71
C LEU A 44 3.73 16.55 0.00
N GLU A 45 2.76 17.47 0.01
CA GLU A 45 1.50 17.26 0.72
C GLU A 45 0.66 16.16 0.07
N ALA A 46 0.61 16.11 -1.25
CA ALA A 46 -0.06 15.05 -1.97
C ALA A 46 0.59 13.67 -1.68
N ILE A 47 1.92 13.60 -1.68
CA ILE A 47 2.66 12.38 -1.34
C ILE A 47 2.32 11.93 0.10
N LEU A 48 2.37 12.84 1.06
CA LEU A 48 2.12 12.54 2.47
C LEU A 48 0.67 12.15 2.76
N SER A 49 -0.27 12.54 1.91
CA SER A 49 -1.69 12.18 2.09
C SER A 49 -1.96 10.69 1.99
N PHE A 50 -1.05 9.91 1.41
CA PHE A 50 -1.20 8.45 1.29
C PHE A 50 -0.83 7.70 2.57
N TRP A 51 0.06 8.23 3.41
CA TRP A 51 0.40 7.60 4.69
C TRP A 51 -0.62 7.89 5.79
N ALA A 52 -0.83 6.90 6.64
CA ALA A 52 -1.51 7.08 7.93
C ALA A 52 -0.65 7.91 8.89
N GLU A 53 -1.26 8.50 9.93
CA GLU A 53 -0.53 9.29 10.93
C GLU A 53 0.49 8.45 11.72
N ASP A 54 0.17 7.17 11.95
CA ASP A 54 0.98 6.17 12.67
C ASP A 54 1.85 5.30 11.76
N ALA A 55 2.01 5.66 10.48
CA ALA A 55 2.74 4.87 9.50
C ALA A 55 4.21 4.61 9.88
N THR A 56 4.72 3.50 9.39
CA THR A 56 6.14 3.10 9.54
C THR A 56 6.77 2.90 8.17
N VAL A 57 7.97 3.45 7.96
CA VAL A 57 8.76 3.24 6.74
C VAL A 57 10.04 2.51 7.10
N VAL A 58 10.34 1.45 6.35
CA VAL A 58 11.54 0.62 6.47
C VAL A 58 12.25 0.60 5.12
N GLY A 59 13.30 1.37 4.99
CA GLY A 59 14.13 1.41 3.79
C GLY A 59 15.53 0.83 4.02
N PRO A 60 16.29 0.53 2.97
CA PRO A 60 17.66 0.04 3.08
C PRO A 60 18.56 1.13 3.68
N ASN A 61 19.45 0.73 4.56
CA ASN A 61 20.50 1.59 5.15
C ASN A 61 19.98 2.83 5.90
N ASN A 62 18.70 2.90 6.23
CA ASN A 62 18.10 4.00 6.98
C ASN A 62 17.50 3.50 8.31
N PRO A 63 17.47 4.34 9.35
CA PRO A 63 16.68 4.04 10.53
C PRO A 63 15.20 3.87 10.17
N VAL A 64 14.50 3.03 10.91
CA VAL A 64 13.05 2.90 10.77
C VAL A 64 12.37 4.21 11.12
N LEU A 65 11.61 4.78 10.18
CA LEU A 65 10.84 5.99 10.41
C LEU A 65 9.48 5.63 11.01
N ARG A 66 9.05 6.37 12.03
CA ARG A 66 7.77 6.13 12.70
C ARG A 66 6.97 7.43 12.78
N GLY A 67 5.74 7.36 12.28
CA GLY A 67 4.80 8.47 12.24
C GLY A 67 5.04 9.44 11.08
N LYS A 68 3.97 10.07 10.64
CA LYS A 68 3.95 10.96 9.47
C LYS A 68 4.92 12.14 9.59
N ALA A 69 5.22 12.63 10.79
CA ALA A 69 6.17 13.73 10.98
C ALA A 69 7.60 13.34 10.56
N ALA A 70 8.09 12.15 10.99
CA ALA A 70 9.40 11.64 10.60
C ALA A 70 9.46 11.32 9.09
N ILE A 71 8.36 10.79 8.55
CA ILE A 71 8.23 10.51 7.11
C ILE A 71 8.27 11.81 6.31
N ARG A 72 7.61 12.86 6.78
CA ARG A 72 7.65 14.21 6.15
C ARG A 72 9.06 14.72 6.00
N GLU A 73 9.84 14.69 7.08
CA GLU A 73 11.24 15.14 7.03
C GLU A 73 12.07 14.34 6.02
N TYR A 74 11.88 13.03 5.99
CA TYR A 74 12.56 12.14 5.06
C TYR A 74 12.22 12.47 3.60
N VAL A 75 10.92 12.55 3.27
CA VAL A 75 10.46 12.88 1.91
C VAL A 75 10.93 14.26 1.50
N GLN A 76 10.85 15.26 2.39
CA GLN A 76 11.31 16.62 2.11
C GLN A 76 12.81 16.67 1.80
N LYS A 77 13.63 15.94 2.57
CA LYS A 77 15.07 15.83 2.33
C LYS A 77 15.36 15.14 1.01
N SER A 78 14.63 14.07 0.69
CA SER A 78 14.79 13.34 -0.58
C SER A 78 14.45 14.23 -1.78
N LEU A 79 13.33 14.95 -1.73
CA LEU A 79 12.93 15.86 -2.80
C LEU A 79 13.89 17.04 -2.99
N ALA A 80 14.68 17.39 -1.97
CA ALA A 80 15.69 18.45 -2.05
C ALA A 80 17.01 18.00 -2.73
N ILE A 81 17.20 16.68 -2.95
CA ILE A 81 18.38 16.17 -3.65
C ILE A 81 18.27 16.50 -5.14
N PRO A 82 19.23 17.23 -5.73
CA PRO A 82 19.19 17.53 -7.17
C PRO A 82 19.14 16.26 -8.01
N GLY A 83 18.13 16.16 -8.90
CA GLY A 83 17.95 15.00 -9.76
C GLY A 83 17.35 13.75 -9.09
N PHE A 84 16.92 13.86 -7.83
CA PHE A 84 16.19 12.77 -7.17
C PHE A 84 14.91 12.43 -7.92
N LYS A 85 14.72 11.12 -8.16
CA LYS A 85 13.46 10.55 -8.64
C LYS A 85 13.19 9.28 -7.89
N ILE A 86 11.92 9.03 -7.63
CA ILE A 86 11.42 7.75 -7.16
C ILE A 86 10.23 7.36 -8.01
N GLU A 87 10.27 6.15 -8.50
CA GLU A 87 9.24 5.57 -9.35
C GLU A 87 8.95 4.16 -8.86
N TRP A 88 7.71 3.74 -8.91
CA TRP A 88 7.34 2.35 -8.63
C TRP A 88 6.10 1.96 -9.41
N ARG A 89 5.93 0.66 -9.57
CA ARG A 89 4.82 0.07 -10.29
C ARG A 89 4.23 -1.07 -9.45
N PRO A 90 3.01 -0.93 -8.95
CA PRO A 90 2.33 -2.03 -8.28
C PRO A 90 2.02 -3.14 -9.28
N GLU A 91 2.29 -4.39 -8.88
CA GLU A 91 2.12 -5.59 -9.69
C GLU A 91 1.04 -6.49 -9.11
N ASN A 92 0.98 -6.59 -7.77
CA ASN A 92 0.01 -7.42 -7.07
C ASN A 92 -0.62 -6.64 -5.92
N ALA A 93 -1.86 -6.98 -5.64
CA ALA A 93 -2.59 -6.51 -4.47
C ALA A 93 -3.43 -7.65 -3.89
N GLU A 94 -3.53 -7.70 -2.57
CA GLU A 94 -4.52 -8.52 -1.87
C GLU A 94 -5.20 -7.73 -0.78
N VAL A 95 -6.44 -8.08 -0.51
CA VAL A 95 -7.27 -7.43 0.50
C VAL A 95 -7.85 -8.49 1.42
N SER A 96 -7.85 -8.23 2.73
CA SER A 96 -8.45 -9.10 3.74
C SER A 96 -9.94 -9.32 3.48
N ALA A 97 -10.48 -10.44 3.95
CA ALA A 97 -11.87 -10.80 3.71
C ALA A 97 -12.89 -9.77 4.23
N ASP A 98 -12.53 -9.02 5.27
CA ASP A 98 -13.35 -7.94 5.84
C ASP A 98 -13.15 -6.58 5.12
N GLY A 99 -12.24 -6.50 4.16
CA GLY A 99 -11.96 -5.30 3.37
C GLY A 99 -11.24 -4.19 4.14
N THR A 100 -10.71 -4.44 5.34
CA THR A 100 -10.11 -3.41 6.21
C THR A 100 -8.60 -3.27 6.06
N LEU A 101 -7.92 -4.35 5.68
CA LEU A 101 -6.49 -4.41 5.42
C LEU A 101 -6.20 -4.93 4.03
N GLY A 102 -5.07 -4.54 3.49
CA GLY A 102 -4.54 -5.07 2.24
C GLY A 102 -3.07 -4.79 2.09
N TYR A 103 -2.47 -5.34 1.06
CA TYR A 103 -1.10 -5.01 0.69
C TYR A 103 -0.96 -4.88 -0.82
N THR A 104 0.06 -4.13 -1.24
CA THR A 104 0.54 -4.11 -2.62
C THR A 104 2.01 -4.44 -2.65
N THR A 105 2.46 -5.07 -3.72
CA THR A 105 3.87 -5.35 -4.00
C THR A 105 4.20 -4.98 -5.43
N GLY A 106 5.46 -4.69 -5.68
CA GLY A 106 5.94 -4.39 -7.03
C GLY A 106 7.40 -4.01 -7.06
N GLU A 107 7.81 -3.45 -8.17
CA GLU A 107 9.16 -2.96 -8.40
C GLU A 107 9.25 -1.46 -8.11
N ASN A 108 10.42 -1.03 -7.65
CA ASN A 108 10.76 0.37 -7.46
C ASN A 108 12.10 0.73 -8.12
N ALA A 109 12.27 1.99 -8.42
CA ALA A 109 13.52 2.57 -8.92
C ALA A 109 13.76 3.92 -8.26
N VAL A 110 14.95 4.10 -7.68
CA VAL A 110 15.38 5.36 -7.08
C VAL A 110 16.55 5.90 -7.86
N THR A 111 16.46 7.11 -8.39
CA THR A 111 17.55 7.80 -9.07
C THR A 111 18.09 8.90 -8.17
N VAL A 112 19.40 8.89 -7.97
CA VAL A 112 20.17 9.88 -7.21
C VAL A 112 21.43 10.26 -7.98
N PRO A 113 22.10 11.38 -7.63
CA PRO A 113 23.42 11.66 -8.16
C PRO A 113 24.43 10.57 -7.74
N GLY A 114 25.15 10.01 -8.70
CA GLY A 114 26.29 9.13 -8.45
C GLY A 114 27.51 9.91 -7.97
N SER A 115 28.60 9.21 -7.60
CA SER A 115 29.84 9.80 -7.14
C SER A 115 30.55 10.66 -8.21
N ASP A 116 30.26 10.42 -9.48
CA ASP A 116 30.75 11.19 -10.63
C ASP A 116 29.80 12.32 -11.05
N GLY A 117 28.72 12.55 -10.27
CA GLY A 117 27.70 13.55 -10.53
C GLY A 117 26.67 13.16 -11.60
N LYS A 118 26.80 12.00 -12.23
CA LYS A 118 25.80 11.49 -13.18
C LYS A 118 24.64 10.81 -12.47
N PRO A 119 23.45 10.79 -13.05
CA PRO A 119 22.33 10.04 -12.50
C PRO A 119 22.66 8.55 -12.35
N MET A 120 22.41 8.01 -11.15
CA MET A 120 22.52 6.59 -10.84
C MET A 120 21.14 6.09 -10.42
N THR A 121 20.61 5.10 -11.13
CA THR A 121 19.32 4.48 -10.81
C THR A 121 19.55 3.13 -10.13
N ILE A 122 18.91 2.97 -8.99
CA ILE A 122 18.97 1.75 -8.16
C ILE A 122 17.57 1.12 -8.21
N HIS A 123 17.51 -0.12 -8.63
CA HIS A 123 16.26 -0.91 -8.69
C HIS A 123 16.06 -1.71 -7.42
N GLY A 124 14.82 -2.06 -7.14
CA GLY A 124 14.44 -2.88 -6.00
C GLY A 124 13.00 -3.33 -6.06
N HIS A 125 12.55 -3.85 -4.93
CA HIS A 125 11.17 -4.28 -4.72
C HIS A 125 10.60 -3.58 -3.49
N TYR A 126 9.27 -3.45 -3.46
CA TYR A 126 8.58 -2.88 -2.31
C TYR A 126 7.36 -3.70 -1.94
N THR A 127 6.96 -3.54 -0.69
CA THR A 127 5.69 -4.00 -0.16
C THR A 127 5.11 -2.90 0.70
N THR A 128 3.88 -2.51 0.42
CA THR A 128 3.14 -1.59 1.27
C THR A 128 1.93 -2.27 1.86
N ILE A 129 1.70 -2.05 3.16
CA ILE A 129 0.52 -2.50 3.88
C ILE A 129 -0.41 -1.31 4.04
N TRP A 130 -1.67 -1.52 3.68
CA TRP A 130 -2.71 -0.51 3.67
C TRP A 130 -3.81 -0.85 4.66
N ARG A 131 -4.35 0.18 5.28
CA ARG A 131 -5.51 0.08 6.17
C ARG A 131 -6.55 1.09 5.73
N ARG A 132 -7.83 0.70 5.74
CA ARG A 132 -8.92 1.66 5.53
C ARG A 132 -9.06 2.54 6.77
N ASP A 133 -9.08 3.84 6.56
CA ASP A 133 -9.39 4.80 7.61
C ASP A 133 -10.90 4.89 7.87
N ARG A 134 -11.31 5.75 8.81
CA ARG A 134 -12.72 5.93 9.17
C ARG A 134 -13.59 6.49 8.04
N THR A 135 -12.99 7.08 7.02
CA THR A 135 -13.69 7.59 5.82
C THR A 135 -13.79 6.54 4.73
N GLY A 136 -13.20 5.35 4.93
CA GLY A 136 -13.13 4.27 3.97
C GLY A 136 -11.97 4.39 2.97
N GLU A 137 -11.10 5.40 3.12
CA GLU A 137 -9.93 5.56 2.26
C GLU A 137 -8.76 4.66 2.67
N TRP A 138 -8.05 4.15 1.68
CA TRP A 138 -6.82 3.40 1.90
C TRP A 138 -5.68 4.33 2.32
N ARG A 139 -5.05 4.03 3.48
CA ARG A 139 -3.84 4.68 3.99
C ARG A 139 -2.75 3.65 4.17
N CYS A 140 -1.56 3.94 3.66
CA CYS A 140 -0.37 3.13 3.90
C CYS A 140 0.02 3.23 5.38
N VAL A 141 0.11 2.09 6.06
CA VAL A 141 0.53 1.97 7.46
C VAL A 141 1.93 1.41 7.61
N VAL A 142 2.39 0.61 6.63
CA VAL A 142 3.77 0.13 6.57
C VAL A 142 4.25 0.21 5.13
N ASP A 143 5.40 0.80 4.93
CA ASP A 143 6.08 0.89 3.65
C ASP A 143 7.48 0.27 3.79
N ILE A 144 7.71 -0.81 3.08
CA ILE A 144 8.99 -1.55 3.11
C ILE A 144 9.53 -1.60 1.69
N TRP A 145 10.77 -1.23 1.53
CA TRP A 145 11.44 -1.35 0.24
C TRP A 145 12.91 -1.74 0.41
N ASN A 146 13.45 -2.36 -0.62
CA ASN A 146 14.85 -2.78 -0.68
C ASN A 146 15.51 -2.32 -1.99
N THR A 147 16.80 -2.59 -2.09
CA THR A 147 17.57 -2.48 -3.33
C THR A 147 17.96 -3.87 -3.81
N SER A 148 17.83 -4.13 -5.10
CA SER A 148 18.38 -5.33 -5.73
C SER A 148 19.89 -5.17 -5.89
N SER A 149 20.64 -6.22 -5.60
CA SER A 149 22.10 -6.30 -5.78
C SER A 149 22.47 -6.42 -7.24
#